data_4000085de48dff903ef1d88bf0345406
#
_entry.id   4000085de48dff903ef1d88bf0345406
#
_cell.length_a   1.000
_cell.length_b   1.000
_cell.length_c   1.000
_cell.angle_alpha   90.00
_cell.angle_beta   90.00
_cell.angle_gamma   90.00
#
_symmetry.space_group_name_H-M   'P 1'
#
loop_
_entity.id
_entity.type
_entity.pdbx_description
1 polymer ?
#
loop_
_entity_poly.entity_id
_entity_poly.type
_entity_poly.pdbx_seq_one_letter_code
_entity_poly.pdbx_strand_id
1 'polypeptide(L)'
;EAHQDVLKEMIKSEGYEESESTLENIFSLSRLYGDEKIDTLMNELRVADEDRISFTKFVRDSVSYAVASRFKLDYPMDYELLRENFQRFDSISLMSLGESVSDISGKIIDETIQKSKELELQKEVLIGKEEGYNKIKEELEEVEENVFRRDDQERNENERVLRNGEYGRDNRKNQ
;
A
#
# COMPACT_ATOMS: atom_id res chain seq x y z
N GLU A 1 -9.82 5.81 0.40
CA GLU A 1 -9.36 4.41 0.16
C GLU A 1 -7.84 4.30 0.12
N ALA A 2 -7.11 5.09 -0.70
CA ALA A 2 -5.65 4.94 -0.86
C ALA A 2 -4.84 5.07 0.44
N HIS A 3 -5.23 5.94 1.36
CA HIS A 3 -4.51 6.12 2.63
C HIS A 3 -4.80 5.02 3.65
N GLN A 4 -5.93 4.35 3.57
CA GLN A 4 -6.32 3.30 4.51
C GLN A 4 -5.38 2.09 4.42
N ASP A 5 -5.09 1.63 3.22
CA ASP A 5 -4.19 0.48 2.99
C ASP A 5 -2.77 0.80 3.48
N VAL A 6 -2.32 2.03 3.26
CA VAL A 6 -0.99 2.49 3.71
C VAL A 6 -0.90 2.51 5.23
N LEU A 7 -1.93 3.07 5.91
CA LEU A 7 -1.98 3.13 7.38
C LEU A 7 -2.04 1.74 8.01
N LYS A 8 -2.78 0.81 7.41
CA LYS A 8 -2.81 -0.60 7.82
C LYS A 8 -1.42 -1.23 7.72
N GLU A 9 -0.75 -1.05 6.59
CA GLU A 9 0.60 -1.59 6.38
C GLU A 9 1.61 -1.02 7.39
N MET A 10 1.53 0.28 7.69
CA MET A 10 2.38 0.90 8.71
C MET A 10 2.17 0.28 10.09
N ILE A 11 0.92 0.10 10.52
CA ILE A 11 0.61 -0.49 11.83
C ILE A 11 1.10 -1.94 11.89
N LYS A 12 0.90 -2.69 10.82
CA LYS A 12 1.34 -4.08 10.72
C LYS A 12 2.86 -4.22 10.75
N SER A 13 3.58 -3.31 10.10
CA SER A 13 5.05 -3.30 10.12
C SER A 13 5.62 -3.07 11.52
N GLU A 14 4.87 -2.38 12.38
CA GLU A 14 5.21 -2.15 13.78
C GLU A 14 4.72 -3.28 14.74
N GLY A 15 4.11 -4.34 14.19
CA GLY A 15 3.66 -5.52 14.94
C GLY A 15 2.35 -5.35 15.69
N TYR A 16 1.54 -4.36 15.31
CA TYR A 16 0.21 -4.11 15.90
C TYR A 16 -0.90 -4.65 15.01
N GLU A 17 -2.07 -4.91 15.62
CA GLU A 17 -3.27 -5.28 14.88
C GLU A 17 -3.83 -4.06 14.14
N GLU A 18 -4.09 -4.26 12.85
CA GLU A 18 -4.72 -3.28 11.98
C GLU A 18 -6.24 -3.26 12.18
N SER A 19 -6.85 -2.09 12.05
CA SER A 19 -8.30 -1.92 12.05
C SER A 19 -8.84 -1.65 10.64
N GLU A 20 -10.10 -2.02 10.41
CA GLU A 20 -10.84 -1.60 9.22
C GLU A 20 -11.18 -0.09 9.24
N SER A 21 -11.13 0.53 10.41
CA SER A 21 -11.34 1.97 10.59
C SER A 21 -10.05 2.76 10.38
N THR A 22 -10.04 3.65 9.39
CA THR A 22 -8.92 4.56 9.14
C THR A 22 -8.59 5.44 10.35
N LEU A 23 -9.62 5.90 11.09
CA LEU A 23 -9.44 6.72 12.28
C LEU A 23 -8.82 5.94 13.44
N GLU A 24 -9.19 4.67 13.64
CA GLU A 24 -8.56 3.80 14.62
C GLU A 24 -7.10 3.52 14.29
N ASN A 25 -6.77 3.35 13.03
CA ASN A 25 -5.38 3.20 12.58
C ASN A 25 -4.58 4.48 12.83
N ILE A 26 -5.13 5.66 12.55
CA ILE A 26 -4.50 6.94 12.88
C ILE A 26 -4.29 7.06 14.41
N PHE A 27 -5.28 6.69 15.21
CA PHE A 27 -5.16 6.73 16.67
C PHE A 27 -4.07 5.77 17.19
N SER A 28 -3.97 4.57 16.60
CA SER A 28 -2.93 3.59 16.93
C SER A 28 -1.53 4.12 16.60
N LEU A 29 -1.34 4.78 15.45
CA LEU A 29 -0.09 5.44 15.09
C LEU A 29 0.21 6.63 16.02
N SER A 30 -0.80 7.43 16.37
CA SER A 30 -0.64 8.53 17.32
C SER A 30 -0.21 8.04 18.70
N ARG A 31 -0.69 6.88 19.12
CA ARG A 31 -0.25 6.20 20.32
C ARG A 31 1.20 5.76 20.20
N LEU A 32 1.55 5.06 19.12
CA LEU A 32 2.89 4.52 18.89
C LEU A 32 3.96 5.63 18.91
N TYR A 33 3.78 6.66 18.10
CA TYR A 33 4.74 7.75 17.95
C TYR A 33 4.67 8.78 19.09
N GLY A 34 3.50 8.93 19.72
CA GLY A 34 3.28 9.88 20.79
C GLY A 34 3.80 9.39 22.14
N ASP A 35 3.65 8.11 22.48
CA ASP A 35 3.99 7.56 23.79
C ASP A 35 5.46 7.76 24.17
N GLU A 36 6.37 7.72 23.20
CA GLU A 36 7.78 8.02 23.40
C GLU A 36 8.03 9.45 23.91
N LYS A 37 7.15 10.39 23.62
CA LYS A 37 7.26 11.81 23.97
C LYS A 37 6.51 12.19 25.24
N ILE A 38 5.56 11.37 25.72
CA ILE A 38 4.67 11.72 26.83
C ILE A 38 5.46 12.08 28.09
N ASP A 39 6.41 11.27 28.50
CA ASP A 39 7.17 11.52 29.72
C ASP A 39 8.00 12.81 29.64
N THR A 40 8.60 13.07 28.48
CA THR A 40 9.33 14.31 28.23
C THR A 40 8.43 15.51 28.31
N LEU A 41 7.26 15.47 27.64
CA LEU A 41 6.25 16.53 27.66
C LEU A 41 5.69 16.78 29.05
N MET A 42 5.39 15.73 29.81
CA MET A 42 4.90 15.88 31.19
C MET A 42 5.90 16.61 32.08
N ASN A 43 7.19 16.26 31.96
CA ASN A 43 8.26 16.91 32.69
C ASN A 43 8.45 18.37 32.27
N GLU A 44 8.49 18.69 31.00
CA GLU A 44 8.64 20.03 30.46
C GLU A 44 7.48 20.95 30.83
N LEU A 45 6.26 20.41 30.74
CA LEU A 45 5.03 21.16 31.01
C LEU A 45 4.61 21.09 32.48
N ARG A 46 5.37 20.39 33.33
CA ARG A 46 5.10 20.20 34.76
C ARG A 46 3.71 19.61 35.03
N VAL A 47 3.30 18.65 34.24
CA VAL A 47 2.05 17.91 34.40
C VAL A 47 2.18 16.98 35.60
N ALA A 48 1.22 17.00 36.51
CA ALA A 48 1.21 16.12 37.69
C ALA A 48 0.93 14.66 37.27
N ASP A 49 1.48 13.70 38.02
CA ASP A 49 1.31 12.26 37.73
C ASP A 49 -0.17 11.83 37.75
N GLU A 50 -0.97 12.43 38.60
CA GLU A 50 -2.42 12.22 38.67
C GLU A 50 -3.16 12.60 37.38
N ASP A 51 -2.63 13.54 36.61
CA ASP A 51 -3.19 14.00 35.35
C ASP A 51 -2.66 13.22 34.11
N ARG A 52 -1.74 12.30 34.31
CA ARG A 52 -1.05 11.56 33.24
C ARG A 52 -2.01 10.95 32.23
N ILE A 53 -3.06 10.28 32.69
CA ILE A 53 -4.02 9.58 31.81
C ILE A 53 -4.76 10.60 30.93
N SER A 54 -5.28 11.68 31.54
CA SER A 54 -5.98 12.73 30.82
C SER A 54 -5.06 13.46 29.84
N PHE A 55 -3.86 13.79 30.25
CA PHE A 55 -2.86 14.44 29.41
C PHE A 55 -2.43 13.56 28.23
N THR A 56 -2.15 12.28 28.48
CA THR A 56 -1.80 11.32 27.43
C THR A 56 -2.90 11.21 26.38
N LYS A 57 -4.17 11.10 26.82
CA LYS A 57 -5.31 11.07 25.90
C LYS A 57 -5.37 12.36 25.08
N PHE A 58 -5.21 13.51 25.73
CA PHE A 58 -5.23 14.81 25.06
C PHE A 58 -4.14 14.94 23.97
N VAL A 59 -2.91 14.53 24.26
CA VAL A 59 -1.82 14.56 23.27
C VAL A 59 -2.13 13.65 22.08
N ARG A 60 -2.55 12.40 22.35
CA ARG A 60 -2.90 11.42 21.30
C ARG A 60 -4.07 11.91 20.43
N ASP A 61 -5.12 12.44 21.04
CA ASP A 61 -6.26 12.99 20.30
C ASP A 61 -5.85 14.20 19.45
N SER A 62 -4.96 15.07 19.97
CA SER A 62 -4.44 16.22 19.23
C SER A 62 -3.62 15.80 18.01
N VAL A 63 -2.75 14.79 18.15
CA VAL A 63 -1.98 14.22 17.04
C VAL A 63 -2.93 13.56 16.03
N SER A 64 -3.88 12.75 16.50
CA SER A 64 -4.85 12.09 15.62
C SER A 64 -5.69 13.08 14.83
N TYR A 65 -6.13 14.15 15.46
CA TYR A 65 -6.84 15.23 14.79
C TYR A 65 -6.00 15.91 13.71
N ALA A 66 -4.72 16.20 14.00
CA ALA A 66 -3.83 16.84 13.05
C ALA A 66 -3.58 15.93 11.81
N VAL A 67 -3.34 14.64 12.04
CA VAL A 67 -3.17 13.65 10.96
C VAL A 67 -4.44 13.47 10.14
N ALA A 68 -5.59 13.26 10.81
CA ALA A 68 -6.88 13.08 10.15
C ALA A 68 -7.25 14.30 9.29
N SER A 69 -7.06 15.51 9.84
CA SER A 69 -7.30 16.76 9.11
C SER A 69 -6.45 16.89 7.84
N ARG A 70 -5.21 16.44 7.88
CA ARG A 70 -4.33 16.42 6.70
C ARG A 70 -4.85 15.49 5.60
N PHE A 71 -5.46 14.38 5.99
CA PHE A 71 -6.09 13.43 5.07
C PHE A 71 -7.55 13.74 4.76
N LYS A 72 -8.05 14.91 5.22
CA LYS A 72 -9.44 15.37 5.02
C LYS A 72 -10.48 14.41 5.61
N LEU A 73 -10.13 13.80 6.72
CA LEU A 73 -11.01 12.94 7.51
C LEU A 73 -11.57 13.73 8.68
N ASP A 74 -12.84 13.50 8.99
CA ASP A 74 -13.49 14.10 10.15
C ASP A 74 -13.16 13.26 11.39
N TYR A 75 -12.46 13.86 12.35
CA TYR A 75 -12.05 13.23 13.59
C TYR A 75 -12.92 13.73 14.77
N PRO A 76 -13.56 12.85 15.53
CA PRO A 76 -14.42 13.23 16.64
C PRO A 76 -13.58 13.70 17.83
N MET A 77 -13.29 15.01 17.88
CA MET A 77 -12.51 15.62 18.95
C MET A 77 -13.32 15.74 20.26
N ASP A 78 -12.70 15.35 21.37
CA ASP A 78 -13.24 15.57 22.72
C ASP A 78 -12.98 17.02 23.16
N TYR A 79 -13.95 17.89 22.85
CA TYR A 79 -13.82 19.33 23.14
C TYR A 79 -13.79 19.68 24.64
N GLU A 80 -14.33 18.84 25.52
CA GLU A 80 -14.25 19.05 26.95
C GLU A 80 -12.84 18.77 27.46
N LEU A 81 -12.28 17.66 27.08
CA LEU A 81 -10.88 17.29 27.36
C LEU A 81 -9.92 18.36 26.83
N LEU A 82 -10.15 18.84 25.60
CA LEU A 82 -9.38 19.91 24.99
C LEU A 82 -9.43 21.17 25.86
N ARG A 83 -10.62 21.65 26.21
CA ARG A 83 -10.81 22.87 27.01
C ARG A 83 -10.15 22.76 28.39
N GLU A 84 -10.32 21.63 29.08
CA GLU A 84 -9.73 21.40 30.41
C GLU A 84 -8.21 21.49 30.37
N ASN A 85 -7.58 20.89 29.37
CA ASN A 85 -6.14 20.92 29.22
C ASN A 85 -5.65 22.31 28.79
N PHE A 86 -6.32 23.00 27.85
CA PHE A 86 -5.96 24.36 27.47
C PHE A 86 -6.03 25.38 28.64
N GLN A 87 -6.94 25.19 29.57
CA GLN A 87 -7.06 26.08 30.75
C GLN A 87 -5.94 25.88 31.78
N ARG A 88 -5.24 24.73 31.74
CA ARG A 88 -4.15 24.40 32.66
C ARG A 88 -2.80 24.97 32.24
N PHE A 89 -2.61 25.25 30.97
CA PHE A 89 -1.33 25.65 30.43
C PHE A 89 -1.25 27.13 30.10
N ASP A 90 -0.11 27.74 30.37
CA ASP A 90 0.22 29.06 29.87
C ASP A 90 0.55 29.06 28.38
N SER A 91 0.70 30.23 27.78
CA SER A 91 0.95 30.37 26.35
C SER A 91 2.25 29.70 25.89
N ILE A 92 3.29 29.67 26.75
CA ILE A 92 4.58 29.08 26.45
C ILE A 92 4.44 27.55 26.41
N SER A 93 3.78 27.00 27.43
CA SER A 93 3.49 25.57 27.50
C SER A 93 2.62 25.10 26.35
N LEU A 94 1.62 25.89 25.93
CA LEU A 94 0.80 25.58 24.76
C LEU A 94 1.60 25.61 23.44
N MET A 95 2.57 26.51 23.33
CA MET A 95 3.47 26.52 22.14
C MET A 95 4.33 25.26 22.10
N SER A 96 4.98 24.87 23.19
CA SER A 96 5.80 23.65 23.26
C SER A 96 4.99 22.41 22.98
N LEU A 97 3.76 22.33 23.50
CA LEU A 97 2.83 21.26 23.18
C LEU A 97 2.46 21.23 21.70
N GLY A 98 2.15 22.38 21.12
CA GLY A 98 1.82 22.51 19.70
C GLY A 98 2.96 22.10 18.78
N GLU A 99 4.19 22.45 19.12
CA GLU A 99 5.40 22.00 18.41
C GLU A 99 5.53 20.47 18.47
N SER A 100 5.39 19.89 19.65
CA SER A 100 5.47 18.43 19.82
C SER A 100 4.37 17.67 19.07
N VAL A 101 3.12 18.16 19.10
CA VAL A 101 2.01 17.61 18.32
C VAL A 101 2.29 17.72 16.83
N SER A 102 2.84 18.85 16.38
CA SER A 102 3.22 19.08 14.99
C SER A 102 4.32 18.12 14.53
N ASP A 103 5.35 17.92 15.34
CA ASP A 103 6.47 17.03 15.04
C ASP A 103 6.00 15.57 14.92
N ILE A 104 5.19 15.11 15.89
CA ILE A 104 4.67 13.73 15.88
C ILE A 104 3.75 13.52 14.68
N SER A 105 2.80 14.42 14.45
CA SER A 105 1.87 14.32 13.34
C SER A 105 2.58 14.45 11.99
N GLY A 106 3.57 15.32 11.88
CA GLY A 106 4.41 15.48 10.70
C GLY A 106 5.13 14.19 10.36
N LYS A 107 5.74 13.54 11.34
CA LYS A 107 6.41 12.23 11.14
C LYS A 107 5.45 11.18 10.61
N ILE A 108 4.26 11.03 11.20
CA ILE A 108 3.24 10.08 10.74
C ILE A 108 2.82 10.39 9.29
N ILE A 109 2.59 11.67 8.97
CA ILE A 109 2.17 12.10 7.64
C ILE A 109 3.25 11.81 6.61
N ASP A 110 4.50 12.16 6.89
CA ASP A 110 5.62 11.99 5.96
C ASP A 110 5.88 10.50 5.68
N GLU A 111 5.87 9.66 6.72
CA GLU A 111 6.02 8.22 6.55
C GLU A 111 4.84 7.61 5.77
N THR A 112 3.61 8.08 6.01
CA THR A 112 2.43 7.65 5.25
C THR A 112 2.57 8.00 3.77
N ILE A 113 3.03 9.22 3.45
CA ILE A 113 3.25 9.67 2.07
C ILE A 113 4.36 8.86 1.41
N GLN A 114 5.45 8.62 2.11
CA GLN A 114 6.57 7.83 1.59
C GLN A 114 6.13 6.39 1.30
N LYS A 115 5.45 5.75 2.23
CA LYS A 115 4.94 4.39 2.07
C LYS A 115 3.92 4.27 0.94
N SER A 116 3.07 5.29 0.77
CA SER A 116 2.14 5.36 -0.38
C SER A 116 2.89 5.31 -1.72
N LYS A 117 3.96 6.10 -1.87
CA LYS A 117 4.78 6.10 -3.08
C LYS A 117 5.46 4.75 -3.33
N GLU A 118 5.97 4.11 -2.28
CA GLU A 118 6.59 2.79 -2.39
C GLU A 118 5.59 1.74 -2.87
N LEU A 119 4.36 1.75 -2.33
CA LEU A 119 3.30 0.84 -2.75
C LEU A 119 2.83 1.08 -4.19
N GLU A 120 2.74 2.35 -4.61
CA GLU A 120 2.42 2.70 -6.01
C GLU A 120 3.50 2.17 -6.97
N LEU A 121 4.78 2.38 -6.65
CA LEU A 121 5.90 1.88 -7.45
C LEU A 121 5.90 0.34 -7.55
N GLN A 122 5.59 -0.35 -6.44
CA GLN A 122 5.48 -1.81 -6.44
C GLN A 122 4.33 -2.30 -7.33
N LYS A 123 3.19 -1.61 -7.32
CA LYS A 123 2.06 -1.92 -8.21
C LYS A 123 2.43 -1.74 -9.68
N GLU A 124 3.10 -0.66 -10.05
CA GLU A 124 3.55 -0.40 -11.43
C GLU A 124 4.51 -1.50 -11.91
N VAL A 125 5.46 -1.92 -11.07
CA VAL A 125 6.41 -3.00 -11.40
C VAL A 125 5.69 -4.35 -11.59
N LEU A 126 4.67 -4.64 -10.79
CA LEU A 126 3.87 -5.86 -10.92
C LEU A 126 3.07 -5.86 -12.22
N ILE A 127 2.40 -4.74 -12.56
CA ILE A 127 1.66 -4.59 -13.82
C ILE A 127 2.59 -4.76 -15.02
N GLY A 128 3.75 -4.10 -15.02
CA GLY A 128 4.74 -4.24 -16.10
C GLY A 128 5.26 -5.67 -16.28
N LYS A 129 5.41 -6.44 -15.19
CA LYS A 129 5.77 -7.87 -15.28
C LYS A 129 4.64 -8.72 -15.86
N GLU A 130 3.40 -8.45 -15.48
CA GLU A 130 2.24 -9.17 -15.97
C GLU A 130 2.00 -8.91 -17.47
N GLU A 131 2.13 -7.66 -17.92
CA GLU A 131 2.08 -7.30 -19.33
C GLU A 131 3.20 -7.97 -20.14
N GLY A 132 4.42 -7.98 -19.62
CA GLY A 132 5.55 -8.67 -20.23
C GLY A 132 5.34 -10.19 -20.36
N TYR A 133 4.78 -10.81 -19.31
CA TYR A 133 4.45 -12.25 -19.33
C TYR A 133 3.37 -12.57 -20.37
N ASN A 134 2.31 -11.77 -20.43
CA ASN A 134 1.23 -11.96 -21.40
C ASN A 134 1.72 -11.81 -22.83
N LYS A 135 2.60 -10.85 -23.10
CA LYS A 135 3.19 -10.68 -24.43
C LYS A 135 4.05 -11.89 -24.86
N ILE A 136 4.88 -12.42 -23.96
CA ILE A 136 5.69 -13.61 -24.23
C ILE A 136 4.79 -14.82 -24.49
N LYS A 137 3.68 -14.94 -23.74
CA LYS A 137 2.73 -16.02 -23.93
C LYS A 137 2.06 -15.96 -25.31
N GLU A 138 1.61 -14.78 -25.74
CA GLU A 138 1.05 -14.57 -27.07
C GLU A 138 2.06 -14.90 -28.19
N GLU A 139 3.32 -14.46 -28.04
CA GLU A 139 4.39 -14.80 -29.01
C GLU A 139 4.66 -16.30 -29.07
N LEU A 140 4.60 -17.03 -27.96
CA LEU A 140 4.76 -18.48 -27.92
C LEU A 140 3.59 -19.20 -28.58
N GLU A 141 2.36 -18.80 -28.34
CA GLU A 141 1.16 -19.37 -28.98
C GLU A 141 1.22 -19.17 -30.50
N GLU A 142 1.67 -18.00 -30.98
CA GLU A 142 1.85 -17.74 -32.41
C GLU A 142 2.94 -18.65 -33.05
N VAL A 143 4.04 -18.89 -32.34
CA VAL A 143 5.11 -19.80 -32.80
C VAL A 143 4.60 -21.24 -32.88
N GLU A 144 3.89 -21.72 -31.87
CA GLU A 144 3.30 -23.06 -31.85
C GLU A 144 2.31 -23.25 -33.01
N GLU A 145 1.45 -22.29 -33.26
CA GLU A 145 0.51 -22.33 -34.39
C GLU A 145 1.22 -22.39 -35.77
N ASN A 146 2.29 -21.62 -35.90
CA ASN A 146 3.10 -21.64 -37.13
C ASN A 146 3.86 -22.96 -37.35
N VAL A 147 4.35 -23.58 -36.28
CA VAL A 147 4.97 -24.93 -36.35
C VAL A 147 3.93 -25.95 -36.77
N PHE A 148 2.73 -25.93 -36.18
CA PHE A 148 1.65 -26.86 -36.53
C PHE A 148 1.24 -26.74 -38.00
N ARG A 149 1.13 -25.51 -38.53
CA ARG A 149 0.81 -25.25 -39.95
C ARG A 149 1.88 -25.78 -40.88
N ARG A 150 3.16 -25.74 -40.54
CA ARG A 150 4.26 -26.29 -41.35
C ARG A 150 4.22 -27.83 -41.39
N ASP A 151 4.01 -28.46 -40.25
CA ASP A 151 3.90 -29.91 -40.17
C ASP A 151 2.75 -30.47 -41.02
N ASP A 152 1.60 -29.78 -41.01
CA ASP A 152 0.45 -30.15 -41.85
C ASP A 152 0.72 -29.93 -43.34
N GLN A 153 1.45 -28.89 -43.71
CA GLN A 153 1.86 -28.67 -45.11
C GLN A 153 2.83 -29.74 -45.59
N GLU A 154 3.84 -30.07 -44.80
CA GLU A 154 4.79 -31.15 -45.14
C GLU A 154 4.11 -32.53 -45.24
N ARG A 155 3.17 -32.83 -44.34
CA ARG A 155 2.38 -34.05 -44.39
C ARG A 155 1.56 -34.15 -45.69
N ASN A 156 0.87 -33.09 -46.06
CA ASN A 156 0.06 -32.99 -47.26
C ASN A 156 0.90 -33.13 -48.56
N GLU A 157 2.10 -32.55 -48.55
CA GLU A 157 3.01 -32.62 -49.68
C GLU A 157 3.59 -34.04 -49.85
N ASN A 158 3.95 -34.70 -48.76
CA ASN A 158 4.39 -36.09 -48.76
C ASN A 158 3.28 -37.05 -49.23
N GLU A 159 2.03 -36.84 -48.82
CA GLU A 159 0.91 -37.66 -49.35
C GLU A 159 0.66 -37.46 -50.85
N ARG A 160 0.84 -36.23 -51.37
CA ARG A 160 0.74 -35.94 -52.81
C ARG A 160 1.84 -36.65 -53.60
N VAL A 161 3.06 -36.63 -53.09
CA VAL A 161 4.19 -37.33 -53.75
C VAL A 161 3.98 -38.84 -53.80
N LEU A 162 3.47 -39.44 -52.71
CA LEU A 162 3.16 -40.87 -52.65
C LEU A 162 2.06 -41.27 -53.67
N ARG A 163 0.95 -40.51 -53.73
CA ARG A 163 -0.15 -40.74 -54.68
C ARG A 163 0.34 -40.65 -56.15
N ASN A 164 1.15 -39.64 -56.47
CA ASN A 164 1.68 -39.47 -57.81
C ASN A 164 2.68 -40.55 -58.18
N GLY A 165 3.42 -41.12 -57.20
CA GLY A 165 4.34 -42.24 -57.40
C GLY A 165 3.65 -43.59 -57.70
N GLU A 166 2.44 -43.79 -57.12
CA GLU A 166 1.65 -45.01 -57.39
C GLU A 166 1.04 -45.00 -58.79
N TYR A 167 0.53 -43.86 -59.24
CA TYR A 167 0.02 -43.79 -60.67
C TYR A 167 1.06 -43.96 -61.75
N GLY A 168 2.31 -43.66 -61.43
CA GLY A 168 3.43 -43.85 -62.38
C GLY A 168 3.88 -45.31 -62.55
N ARG A 169 3.57 -46.25 -61.66
CA ARG A 169 3.95 -47.66 -61.72
C ARG A 169 2.97 -48.54 -62.47
N ASP A 170 1.69 -48.21 -62.50
CA ASP A 170 0.68 -48.99 -63.17
C ASP A 170 0.72 -48.84 -64.70
N ASN A 171 1.19 -47.70 -65.19
CA ASN A 171 1.31 -47.49 -66.65
C ASN A 171 2.52 -48.21 -67.36
N ARG A 172 3.44 -48.82 -66.60
CA ARG A 172 4.59 -49.53 -67.16
C ARG A 172 4.38 -51.04 -67.30
N LYS A 173 3.25 -51.60 -66.90
CA LYS A 173 2.93 -53.01 -66.98
C LYS A 173 2.04 -53.36 -68.18
N ASN A 174 1.63 -52.40 -69.03
CA ASN A 174 0.79 -52.64 -70.21
C ASN A 174 1.46 -52.23 -71.55
N GLN A 175 2.79 -52.38 -71.66
CA GLN A 175 3.50 -52.35 -72.97
C GLN A 175 4.22 -53.64 -73.19
#